data_b916682a854c3990048939c15ee79542
#
_entry.id   b916682a854c3990048939c15ee79542
#
_cell.length_a   1.000
_cell.length_b   1.000
_cell.length_c   1.000
_cell.angle_alpha   90.00
_cell.angle_beta   90.00
_cell.angle_gamma   90.00
#
_symmetry.space_group_name_H-M   'P 1'
#
loop_
_entity.id
_entity.type
_entity.pdbx_description
1 polymer ?
#
loop_
_entity_poly.entity_id
_entity_poly.type
_entity_poly.pdbx_seq_one_letter_code
_entity_poly.pdbx_strand_id
1 'polypeptide(L)'
;MQVVRRVCGTWRGHRLILFGFLPQSSKTKAVAAVVSVTHARSAGPEDTPARRGDLARFREEFYGALTARADALFELTDAVLCADGPVRSLAELTLVAEHRRGHGAMYDALGHGRVEPERIRRSLAALPLPRMSDGRIVLAVDVSPWLRSDAPTSPERLFCHVHGRGRGQAQMIPGWPYSFVAALEPGRTSWTALLDAVRLGPADDTTAATAGQLRAVITRLVAAGHWRPGDPRILVVADAGYDITRLAFVLADLPVELLGRIRSDRVLRGPRTLRAARATGRPPRHGPEFTLSAPDTWWAPTHTTRTDTSRYGHAVATSWDGLYPRLTHRGVWADHPSELPIITGTLIRLQVERLPGDHAPKPIWLWSSTTGATADDVTRWWQSFLRRFDLEHTFRLFKQTLGWTAPKVRTPAAADRWTWLIVTAHTQLRLARPLAVDLRRPWERPAEPARLTPARVRRGFRHLRANTSRPAAAPKPTRPGPGRPPGSRNRHRATRHDVGKHTASRATSNTNRG
;
A
#
# COMPACT_ATOMS: atom_id res chain seq x y z
N MET A 1 -17.44 10.12 -27.94
CA MET A 1 -16.20 10.84 -27.58
C MET A 1 -16.44 11.53 -26.25
N GLN A 2 -16.22 10.86 -25.15
CA GLN A 2 -16.35 11.46 -23.82
C GLN A 2 -15.08 11.19 -23.01
N VAL A 3 -14.48 12.28 -22.61
CA VAL A 3 -13.24 12.39 -21.85
C VAL A 3 -13.46 11.83 -20.45
N VAL A 4 -12.81 10.73 -20.11
CA VAL A 4 -12.74 10.20 -18.75
C VAL A 4 -11.87 11.14 -17.91
N ARG A 5 -12.51 12.00 -17.14
CA ARG A 5 -11.85 12.89 -16.16
C ARG A 5 -11.42 12.11 -14.93
N ARG A 6 -10.20 12.36 -14.51
CA ARG A 6 -9.50 11.86 -13.34
C ARG A 6 -10.29 12.07 -12.05
N VAL A 7 -10.41 11.03 -11.26
CA VAL A 7 -10.99 11.08 -9.91
C VAL A 7 -9.85 11.11 -8.89
N CYS A 8 -9.78 12.16 -8.11
CA CYS A 8 -8.89 12.35 -6.96
C CYS A 8 -9.70 12.82 -5.77
N GLY A 9 -9.48 12.22 -4.63
CA GLY A 9 -10.38 12.34 -3.54
C GLY A 9 -10.01 13.21 -2.34
N THR A 10 -11.03 13.81 -1.73
CA THR A 10 -10.92 14.53 -0.44
C THR A 10 -11.93 13.99 0.58
N TRP A 11 -11.48 13.78 1.81
CA TRP A 11 -12.36 13.51 2.95
C TRP A 11 -13.06 14.81 3.42
N ARG A 12 -14.28 14.69 3.96
CA ARG A 12 -15.01 15.84 4.54
C ARG A 12 -14.16 16.50 5.63
N GLY A 13 -13.82 17.76 5.42
CA GLY A 13 -13.17 18.62 6.41
C GLY A 13 -11.67 18.84 6.26
N HIS A 14 -10.92 17.97 5.58
CA HIS A 14 -9.49 18.15 5.38
C HIS A 14 -9.09 17.78 3.95
N ARG A 15 -8.58 18.78 3.23
CA ARG A 15 -8.00 18.57 1.91
C ARG A 15 -6.77 17.68 2.02
N LEU A 16 -6.82 16.51 1.42
CA LEU A 16 -5.62 15.76 1.08
C LEU A 16 -4.81 16.60 0.10
N ILE A 17 -3.54 16.78 0.41
CA ILE A 17 -2.61 17.49 -0.44
C ILE A 17 -2.32 16.60 -1.64
N LEU A 18 -2.92 16.92 -2.77
CA LEU A 18 -2.67 16.27 -4.04
C LEU A 18 -1.58 17.02 -4.78
N PHE A 19 -0.48 16.35 -4.99
CA PHE A 19 0.56 16.82 -5.88
C PHE A 19 0.15 16.61 -7.35
N GLY A 20 -0.42 17.66 -7.94
CA GLY A 20 -0.61 17.73 -9.39
C GLY A 20 0.72 18.05 -10.07
N PHE A 21 1.13 17.22 -11.04
CA PHE A 21 2.16 17.61 -11.99
C PHE A 21 1.56 18.60 -12.99
N LEU A 22 2.12 19.82 -13.06
CA LEU A 22 2.00 20.71 -14.21
C LEU A 22 3.26 20.57 -15.07
N PRO A 23 3.16 20.73 -16.39
CA PRO A 23 4.32 20.67 -17.29
C PRO A 23 5.24 21.85 -17.04
N GLN A 24 6.53 21.59 -17.05
CA GLN A 24 7.56 22.61 -16.93
C GLN A 24 7.66 23.47 -18.20
N SER A 25 7.58 24.77 -18.05
CA SER A 25 8.19 25.72 -18.98
C SER A 25 9.16 26.63 -18.21
N SER A 26 10.36 26.72 -18.78
CA SER A 26 11.42 27.75 -18.72
C SER A 26 12.07 28.18 -17.41
N LYS A 27 13.36 27.86 -17.38
CA LYS A 27 14.56 28.65 -17.00
C LYS A 27 14.52 29.52 -15.74
N THR A 28 15.22 29.07 -14.70
CA THR A 28 16.10 29.95 -13.90
C THR A 28 17.22 29.12 -13.25
N LYS A 29 18.46 29.62 -13.34
CA LYS A 29 19.66 29.06 -12.71
C LYS A 29 19.56 29.18 -11.20
N ALA A 30 19.73 28.11 -10.48
CA ALA A 30 19.92 28.14 -9.01
C ALA A 30 21.22 27.42 -8.66
N VAL A 31 22.01 28.11 -7.86
CA VAL A 31 23.28 27.71 -7.29
C VAL A 31 23.06 26.51 -6.35
N ALA A 32 23.86 25.48 -6.53
CA ALA A 32 23.82 24.26 -5.73
C ALA A 32 24.54 24.48 -4.39
N ALA A 33 23.80 24.36 -3.29
CA ALA A 33 24.37 24.06 -1.98
C ALA A 33 24.44 22.54 -1.83
N VAL A 34 25.67 22.02 -1.73
CA VAL A 34 25.96 20.61 -1.55
C VAL A 34 25.75 20.26 -0.08
N VAL A 35 24.67 19.57 0.24
CA VAL A 35 24.56 18.80 1.46
C VAL A 35 25.03 17.39 1.12
N SER A 36 26.15 16.98 1.71
CA SER A 36 26.70 15.62 1.58
C SER A 36 25.72 14.60 2.12
N VAL A 37 24.94 14.00 1.24
CA VAL A 37 24.24 12.76 1.51
C VAL A 37 25.24 11.64 1.27
N THR A 38 25.64 10.96 2.34
CA THR A 38 26.41 9.72 2.27
C THR A 38 25.74 8.77 1.29
N HIS A 39 26.36 8.55 0.17
CA HIS A 39 25.93 7.64 -0.87
C HIS A 39 25.87 6.23 -0.30
N ALA A 40 24.70 5.61 -0.31
CA ALA A 40 24.65 4.16 -0.35
C ALA A 40 25.57 3.73 -1.52
N ARG A 41 26.58 2.90 -1.22
CA ARG A 41 27.55 2.40 -2.20
C ARG A 41 26.80 2.01 -3.47
N SER A 42 27.15 2.63 -4.58
CA SER A 42 26.79 2.11 -5.89
C SER A 42 27.39 0.72 -5.98
N ALA A 43 26.58 -0.29 -6.22
CA ALA A 43 27.04 -1.65 -6.41
C ALA A 43 28.05 -1.66 -7.56
N GLY A 44 29.23 -2.15 -7.30
CA GLY A 44 30.27 -2.32 -8.30
C GLY A 44 29.87 -3.33 -9.39
N PRO A 45 30.65 -3.43 -10.48
CA PRO A 45 30.36 -4.38 -11.57
C PRO A 45 30.28 -5.85 -11.12
N GLU A 46 30.89 -6.21 -9.98
CA GLU A 46 30.85 -7.57 -9.40
C GLU A 46 29.49 -7.98 -8.84
N ASP A 47 28.61 -7.03 -8.49
CA ASP A 47 27.27 -7.30 -7.96
C ASP A 47 26.23 -7.68 -9.06
N THR A 48 26.55 -7.49 -10.32
CA THR A 48 25.62 -7.74 -11.44
C THR A 48 25.21 -9.20 -11.58
N PRO A 49 26.09 -10.21 -11.46
CA PRO A 49 25.72 -11.63 -11.49
C PRO A 49 24.81 -12.01 -10.32
N ALA A 50 25.12 -11.56 -9.10
CA ALA A 50 24.29 -11.83 -7.91
C ALA A 50 22.87 -11.26 -8.06
N ARG A 51 22.74 -10.05 -8.56
CA ARG A 51 21.43 -9.39 -8.80
C ARG A 51 20.62 -10.06 -9.91
N ARG A 52 21.27 -10.55 -10.96
CA ARG A 52 20.60 -11.41 -11.97
C ARG A 52 20.12 -12.71 -11.35
N GLY A 53 20.92 -13.29 -10.44
CA GLY A 53 20.55 -14.47 -9.67
C GLY A 53 19.30 -14.23 -8.80
N ASP A 54 19.20 -13.07 -8.14
CA ASP A 54 18.02 -12.73 -7.34
C ASP A 54 16.74 -12.62 -8.17
N LEU A 55 16.80 -11.97 -9.33
CA LEU A 55 15.65 -11.91 -10.25
C LEU A 55 15.28 -13.29 -10.78
N ALA A 56 16.27 -14.11 -11.19
CA ALA A 56 16.04 -15.45 -11.71
C ALA A 56 15.43 -16.35 -10.61
N ARG A 57 16.01 -16.35 -9.41
CA ARG A 57 15.50 -17.12 -8.26
C ARG A 57 14.07 -16.72 -7.91
N PHE A 58 13.76 -15.42 -7.82
CA PHE A 58 12.41 -14.96 -7.55
C PHE A 58 11.41 -15.42 -8.62
N ARG A 59 11.80 -15.44 -9.89
CA ARG A 59 10.95 -15.93 -10.98
C ARG A 59 10.64 -17.42 -10.86
N GLU A 60 11.64 -18.24 -10.46
CA GLU A 60 11.45 -19.69 -10.20
C GLU A 60 10.52 -19.90 -8.99
N GLU A 61 10.74 -19.20 -7.89
CA GLU A 61 9.90 -19.27 -6.70
C GLU A 61 8.46 -18.84 -7.00
N PHE A 62 8.29 -17.76 -7.77
CA PHE A 62 6.98 -17.32 -8.24
C PHE A 62 6.29 -18.38 -9.09
N TYR A 63 7.01 -18.97 -10.05
CA TYR A 63 6.45 -20.06 -10.85
C TYR A 63 6.04 -21.26 -9.99
N GLY A 64 6.88 -21.64 -9.04
CA GLY A 64 6.58 -22.69 -8.06
C GLY A 64 5.36 -22.40 -7.16
N ALA A 65 4.97 -21.14 -7.00
CA ALA A 65 3.76 -20.76 -6.28
C ALA A 65 2.48 -20.82 -7.15
N LEU A 66 2.61 -21.10 -8.45
CA LEU A 66 1.49 -21.26 -9.37
C LEU A 66 1.18 -22.76 -9.50
N THR A 67 0.16 -23.26 -8.82
CA THR A 67 -0.12 -24.69 -8.69
C THR A 67 -1.17 -25.24 -9.66
N ALA A 68 -1.90 -24.36 -10.36
CA ALA A 68 -2.77 -24.73 -11.46
C ALA A 68 -2.75 -23.65 -12.54
N ARG A 69 -2.71 -24.05 -13.82
CA ARG A 69 -2.53 -23.17 -14.98
C ARG A 69 -1.24 -22.33 -14.88
N ALA A 70 -0.21 -22.87 -14.26
CA ALA A 70 1.04 -22.20 -13.93
C ALA A 70 1.66 -21.48 -15.13
N ASP A 71 1.87 -22.18 -16.23
CA ASP A 71 2.47 -21.61 -17.44
C ASP A 71 1.70 -20.40 -17.98
N ALA A 72 0.37 -20.50 -18.02
CA ALA A 72 -0.47 -19.43 -18.56
C ALA A 72 -0.47 -18.20 -17.64
N LEU A 73 -0.50 -18.38 -16.31
CA LEU A 73 -0.40 -17.29 -15.32
C LEU A 73 0.99 -16.64 -15.36
N PHE A 74 2.04 -17.44 -15.51
CA PHE A 74 3.40 -16.94 -15.60
C PHE A 74 3.63 -16.11 -16.88
N GLU A 75 3.21 -16.65 -18.04
CA GLU A 75 3.28 -15.93 -19.31
C GLU A 75 2.42 -14.66 -19.32
N LEU A 76 1.27 -14.68 -18.63
CA LEU A 76 0.44 -13.50 -18.46
C LEU A 76 1.17 -12.40 -17.66
N THR A 77 1.92 -12.79 -16.62
CA THR A 77 2.77 -11.85 -15.87
C THR A 77 3.89 -11.29 -16.74
N ASP A 78 4.53 -12.12 -17.54
CA ASP A 78 5.55 -11.70 -18.50
C ASP A 78 4.97 -10.74 -19.56
N ALA A 79 3.76 -11.01 -20.05
CA ALA A 79 3.07 -10.11 -20.96
C ALA A 79 2.79 -8.73 -20.33
N VAL A 80 2.36 -8.69 -19.05
CA VAL A 80 2.21 -7.42 -18.31
C VAL A 80 3.53 -6.66 -18.23
N LEU A 81 4.63 -7.35 -17.98
CA LEU A 81 5.96 -6.75 -17.86
C LEU A 81 6.53 -6.25 -19.20
N CYS A 82 6.21 -6.92 -20.30
CA CYS A 82 6.78 -6.68 -21.63
C CYS A 82 5.85 -5.90 -22.58
N ALA A 83 4.59 -5.68 -22.22
CA ALA A 83 3.67 -4.93 -23.06
C ALA A 83 4.12 -3.49 -23.29
N ASP A 84 3.97 -3.01 -24.51
CA ASP A 84 4.25 -1.64 -24.88
C ASP A 84 3.12 -0.71 -24.40
N GLY A 85 3.47 0.30 -23.62
CA GLY A 85 2.49 1.23 -23.04
C GLY A 85 1.66 0.65 -21.88
N PRO A 86 0.61 1.36 -21.45
CA PRO A 86 -0.26 0.94 -20.37
C PRO A 86 -1.13 -0.26 -20.76
N VAL A 87 -1.27 -1.24 -19.86
CA VAL A 87 -2.20 -2.36 -20.03
C VAL A 87 -3.63 -1.87 -19.80
N ARG A 88 -4.47 -1.90 -20.83
CA ARG A 88 -5.86 -1.42 -20.79
C ARG A 88 -6.88 -2.56 -20.72
N SER A 89 -6.54 -3.72 -21.27
CA SER A 89 -7.38 -4.89 -21.25
C SER A 89 -6.55 -6.18 -21.25
N LEU A 90 -7.16 -7.28 -20.84
CA LEU A 90 -6.51 -8.59 -20.96
C LEU A 90 -6.33 -9.00 -22.44
N ALA A 91 -7.26 -8.60 -23.31
CA ALA A 91 -7.19 -8.93 -24.73
C ALA A 91 -5.91 -8.36 -25.38
N GLU A 92 -5.48 -7.14 -25.01
CA GLU A 92 -4.22 -6.56 -25.51
C GLU A 92 -3.00 -7.40 -25.14
N LEU A 93 -3.02 -8.06 -23.98
CA LEU A 93 -1.91 -8.90 -23.53
C LEU A 93 -1.75 -10.17 -24.38
N THR A 94 -2.79 -10.61 -25.09
CA THR A 94 -2.66 -11.75 -26.03
C THR A 94 -1.89 -11.41 -27.30
N LEU A 95 -1.70 -10.12 -27.57
CA LEU A 95 -0.89 -9.64 -28.70
C LEU A 95 0.59 -9.50 -28.34
N VAL A 96 0.94 -9.64 -27.06
CA VAL A 96 2.31 -9.56 -26.58
C VAL A 96 3.00 -10.90 -26.81
N ALA A 97 4.17 -10.89 -27.44
CA ALA A 97 4.91 -12.10 -27.84
C ALA A 97 5.24 -13.05 -26.66
N GLU A 98 5.30 -12.52 -25.46
CA GLU A 98 5.56 -13.26 -24.23
C GLU A 98 4.39 -14.15 -23.79
N HIS A 99 3.16 -13.84 -24.24
CA HIS A 99 2.00 -14.70 -24.07
C HIS A 99 1.87 -15.63 -25.26
N ARG A 100 2.46 -16.81 -25.16
CA ARG A 100 2.55 -17.81 -26.27
C ARG A 100 1.29 -18.65 -26.44
N ARG A 101 0.28 -18.49 -25.57
CA ARG A 101 -0.94 -19.29 -25.52
C ARG A 101 -2.11 -18.55 -26.14
N GLY A 102 -3.12 -19.31 -26.60
CA GLY A 102 -4.32 -18.71 -27.17
C GLY A 102 -5.10 -17.85 -26.16
N HIS A 103 -5.91 -16.93 -26.66
CA HIS A 103 -6.73 -15.99 -25.91
C HIS A 103 -7.57 -16.66 -24.80
N GLY A 104 -8.18 -17.83 -25.06
CA GLY A 104 -8.97 -18.57 -24.07
C GLY A 104 -8.16 -19.04 -22.87
N ALA A 105 -6.89 -19.39 -23.05
CA ALA A 105 -6.04 -19.89 -21.97
C ALA A 105 -5.79 -18.84 -20.89
N MET A 106 -5.74 -17.56 -21.24
CA MET A 106 -5.56 -16.45 -20.30
C MET A 106 -6.79 -16.28 -19.39
N TYR A 107 -7.99 -16.29 -19.96
CA TYR A 107 -9.23 -16.20 -19.17
C TYR A 107 -9.45 -17.45 -18.32
N ASP A 108 -9.14 -18.63 -18.85
CA ASP A 108 -9.18 -19.88 -18.10
C ASP A 108 -8.18 -19.86 -16.94
N ALA A 109 -6.97 -19.36 -17.15
CA ALA A 109 -5.97 -19.22 -16.09
C ALA A 109 -6.43 -18.27 -14.97
N LEU A 110 -7.02 -17.13 -15.29
CA LEU A 110 -7.60 -16.23 -14.28
C LEU A 110 -8.87 -16.80 -13.63
N GLY A 111 -9.67 -17.56 -14.35
CA GLY A 111 -10.89 -18.20 -13.84
C GLY A 111 -10.61 -19.40 -12.92
N HIS A 112 -9.72 -20.28 -13.32
CA HIS A 112 -9.51 -21.60 -12.73
C HIS A 112 -8.07 -21.88 -12.26
N GLY A 113 -7.13 -20.98 -12.52
CA GLY A 113 -5.76 -21.11 -12.03
C GLY A 113 -5.70 -21.08 -10.51
N ARG A 114 -4.57 -21.51 -9.96
CA ARG A 114 -4.31 -21.46 -8.53
C ARG A 114 -2.96 -20.80 -8.25
N VAL A 115 -3.00 -19.83 -7.37
CA VAL A 115 -1.84 -19.14 -6.81
C VAL A 115 -1.79 -19.47 -5.33
N GLU A 116 -0.61 -19.73 -4.79
CA GLU A 116 -0.38 -19.93 -3.36
C GLU A 116 0.20 -18.64 -2.74
N PRO A 117 -0.64 -17.76 -2.18
CA PRO A 117 -0.20 -16.45 -1.67
C PRO A 117 0.87 -16.57 -0.58
N GLU A 118 0.79 -17.58 0.29
CA GLU A 118 1.77 -17.75 1.37
C GLU A 118 3.18 -18.08 0.87
N ARG A 119 3.31 -18.78 -0.25
CA ARG A 119 4.62 -18.99 -0.88
C ARG A 119 5.17 -17.68 -1.42
N ILE A 120 4.34 -16.90 -2.12
CA ILE A 120 4.73 -15.58 -2.63
C ILE A 120 5.12 -14.65 -1.46
N ARG A 121 4.33 -14.59 -0.39
CA ARG A 121 4.63 -13.79 0.80
C ARG A 121 5.98 -14.14 1.42
N ARG A 122 6.30 -15.41 1.51
CA ARG A 122 7.62 -15.87 2.00
C ARG A 122 8.74 -15.45 1.05
N SER A 123 8.57 -15.61 -0.25
CA SER A 123 9.54 -15.16 -1.24
C SER A 123 9.75 -13.65 -1.18
N LEU A 124 8.67 -12.85 -1.02
CA LEU A 124 8.77 -11.39 -0.86
C LEU A 124 9.54 -11.01 0.42
N ALA A 125 9.27 -11.70 1.53
CA ALA A 125 9.95 -11.46 2.79
C ALA A 125 11.42 -11.90 2.78
N ALA A 126 11.81 -12.84 1.93
CA ALA A 126 13.20 -13.28 1.79
C ALA A 126 14.07 -12.33 0.95
N LEU A 127 13.46 -11.39 0.21
CA LEU A 127 14.19 -10.43 -0.60
C LEU A 127 14.86 -9.34 0.26
N PRO A 128 15.98 -8.76 -0.20
CA PRO A 128 16.59 -7.62 0.47
C PRO A 128 15.61 -6.45 0.62
N LEU A 129 15.42 -5.98 1.84
CA LEU A 129 14.54 -4.87 2.18
C LEU A 129 15.28 -3.54 2.27
N PRO A 130 14.63 -2.45 1.87
CA PRO A 130 15.17 -1.12 2.09
C PRO A 130 15.20 -0.81 3.58
N ARG A 131 16.26 -0.08 3.98
CA ARG A 131 16.45 0.42 5.34
C ARG A 131 16.70 1.92 5.31
N MET A 132 16.24 2.62 6.32
CA MET A 132 16.57 4.02 6.53
C MET A 132 18.04 4.14 6.98
N SER A 133 18.55 5.37 7.07
CA SER A 133 19.94 5.63 7.45
C SER A 133 20.30 5.12 8.85
N ASP A 134 19.33 5.01 9.74
CA ASP A 134 19.47 4.44 11.08
C ASP A 134 19.30 2.89 11.13
N GLY A 135 19.23 2.23 9.97
CA GLY A 135 19.02 0.79 9.86
C GLY A 135 17.57 0.33 10.01
N ARG A 136 16.65 1.22 10.34
CA ARG A 136 15.23 0.93 10.60
C ARG A 136 14.48 0.53 9.33
N ILE A 137 13.57 -0.43 9.46
CA ILE A 137 12.58 -0.75 8.44
C ILE A 137 11.35 0.14 8.67
N VAL A 138 10.88 0.80 7.62
CA VAL A 138 9.64 1.58 7.65
C VAL A 138 8.63 0.90 6.73
N LEU A 139 7.51 0.47 7.30
CA LEU A 139 6.39 -0.12 6.58
C LEU A 139 5.28 0.92 6.40
N ALA A 140 4.67 0.95 5.23
CA ALA A 140 3.42 1.66 5.00
C ALA A 140 2.29 0.66 4.79
N VAL A 141 1.13 0.94 5.40
CA VAL A 141 -0.11 0.22 5.14
C VAL A 141 -1.14 1.19 4.55
N ASP A 142 -1.78 0.78 3.46
CA ASP A 142 -2.83 1.60 2.83
C ASP A 142 -3.80 0.73 2.02
N VAL A 143 -5.04 1.25 1.83
CA VAL A 143 -6.10 0.56 1.09
C VAL A 143 -6.26 1.20 -0.28
N SER A 144 -6.27 0.35 -1.31
CA SER A 144 -6.60 0.78 -2.67
C SER A 144 -7.79 0.00 -3.21
N PRO A 145 -8.85 0.66 -3.71
CA PRO A 145 -10.02 -0.05 -4.22
C PRO A 145 -9.87 -0.46 -5.68
N TRP A 146 -10.37 -1.65 -6.01
CA TRP A 146 -10.71 -2.06 -7.35
C TRP A 146 -12.22 -1.85 -7.55
N LEU A 147 -12.59 -0.73 -8.16
CA LEU A 147 -14.00 -0.34 -8.34
C LEU A 147 -14.70 -1.25 -9.33
N ARG A 148 -15.92 -1.69 -8.99
CA ARG A 148 -16.75 -2.61 -9.76
C ARG A 148 -18.24 -2.20 -9.73
N SER A 149 -18.51 -0.96 -10.09
CA SER A 149 -19.87 -0.43 -10.27
C SER A 149 -20.63 -1.14 -11.39
N ASP A 150 -19.89 -1.59 -12.42
CA ASP A 150 -20.38 -2.27 -13.63
C ASP A 150 -20.72 -3.76 -13.43
N ALA A 151 -20.51 -4.32 -12.25
CA ALA A 151 -20.55 -5.76 -12.03
C ALA A 151 -21.54 -6.19 -10.91
N PRO A 152 -22.85 -6.00 -11.08
CA PRO A 152 -23.82 -6.38 -10.06
C PRO A 152 -23.86 -7.90 -9.77
N THR A 153 -23.30 -8.72 -10.65
CA THR A 153 -23.18 -10.18 -10.49
C THR A 153 -21.85 -10.61 -9.84
N SER A 154 -21.00 -9.66 -9.44
CA SER A 154 -19.78 -9.95 -8.68
C SER A 154 -20.09 -9.93 -7.18
N PRO A 155 -19.82 -11.03 -6.44
CA PRO A 155 -20.05 -11.09 -5.01
C PRO A 155 -19.04 -10.30 -4.18
N GLU A 156 -19.32 -10.14 -2.89
CA GLU A 156 -18.41 -9.62 -1.86
C GLU A 156 -17.84 -8.21 -2.15
N ARG A 157 -18.62 -7.37 -2.85
CA ARG A 157 -18.26 -5.98 -3.04
C ARG A 157 -18.59 -5.17 -1.80
N LEU A 158 -17.73 -4.20 -1.49
CA LEU A 158 -17.94 -3.18 -0.47
C LEU A 158 -18.17 -1.82 -1.12
N PHE A 159 -18.80 -0.90 -0.40
CA PHE A 159 -18.80 0.49 -0.78
C PHE A 159 -17.44 1.12 -0.49
N CYS A 160 -16.72 1.45 -1.53
CA CYS A 160 -15.42 2.09 -1.46
C CYS A 160 -15.57 3.60 -1.53
N HIS A 161 -14.95 4.31 -0.61
CA HIS A 161 -14.86 5.77 -0.68
C HIS A 161 -14.02 6.21 -1.87
N VAL A 162 -14.64 6.95 -2.77
CA VAL A 162 -13.97 7.61 -3.89
C VAL A 162 -14.16 9.09 -3.73
N HIS A 163 -13.09 9.79 -3.66
CA HIS A 163 -13.09 11.22 -3.42
C HIS A 163 -13.02 11.99 -4.75
N GLY A 164 -13.95 12.89 -5.00
CA GLY A 164 -13.94 13.84 -6.11
C GLY A 164 -13.08 15.08 -5.80
N ARG A 165 -12.76 15.86 -6.83
CA ARG A 165 -11.95 17.09 -6.68
C ARG A 165 -12.67 18.24 -5.99
N GLY A 166 -14.00 18.23 -5.93
CA GLY A 166 -14.83 19.27 -5.32
C GLY A 166 -15.21 18.97 -3.87
N ARG A 167 -15.58 20.00 -3.10
CA ARG A 167 -16.17 19.82 -1.77
C ARG A 167 -17.47 19.01 -1.88
N GLY A 168 -17.63 17.99 -1.04
CA GLY A 168 -18.84 17.16 -1.01
C GLY A 168 -18.96 16.12 -2.12
N GLN A 169 -17.97 15.95 -2.99
CA GLN A 169 -17.99 14.97 -4.09
C GLN A 169 -17.43 13.57 -3.69
N ALA A 170 -17.42 13.25 -2.40
CA ALA A 170 -17.12 11.88 -1.98
C ALA A 170 -18.27 10.96 -2.42
N GLN A 171 -17.94 9.91 -3.14
CA GLN A 171 -18.89 8.92 -3.62
C GLN A 171 -18.56 7.56 -3.03
N MET A 172 -19.62 6.80 -2.75
CA MET A 172 -19.53 5.41 -2.31
C MET A 172 -19.75 4.51 -3.53
N ILE A 173 -18.67 3.96 -4.08
CA ILE A 173 -18.74 3.14 -5.30
C ILE A 173 -18.47 1.68 -4.95
N PRO A 174 -19.31 0.73 -5.43
CA PRO A 174 -19.08 -0.69 -5.21
C PRO A 174 -17.75 -1.17 -5.78
N GLY A 175 -17.01 -1.97 -5.00
CA GLY A 175 -15.73 -2.51 -5.43
C GLY A 175 -15.14 -3.51 -4.44
N TRP A 176 -13.94 -3.94 -4.71
CA TRP A 176 -13.12 -4.77 -3.82
C TRP A 176 -11.94 -3.93 -3.30
N PRO A 177 -11.97 -3.50 -2.03
CA PRO A 177 -10.83 -2.84 -1.42
C PRO A 177 -9.74 -3.84 -1.08
N TYR A 178 -8.50 -3.49 -1.39
CA TYR A 178 -7.31 -4.27 -1.05
C TYR A 178 -6.42 -3.48 -0.10
N SER A 179 -6.06 -4.08 1.02
CA SER A 179 -5.03 -3.59 1.93
C SER A 179 -3.67 -4.08 1.46
N PHE A 180 -2.72 -3.16 1.32
CA PHE A 180 -1.34 -3.46 0.93
C PHE A 180 -0.39 -3.05 2.04
N VAL A 181 0.63 -3.88 2.27
CA VAL A 181 1.76 -3.55 3.13
C VAL A 181 3.04 -3.54 2.31
N ALA A 182 3.80 -2.46 2.43
CA ALA A 182 5.05 -2.29 1.71
C ALA A 182 6.13 -1.65 2.58
N ALA A 183 7.39 -2.06 2.41
CA ALA A 183 8.52 -1.34 2.97
C ALA A 183 8.89 -0.14 2.08
N LEU A 184 9.11 1.01 2.71
CA LEU A 184 9.47 2.26 2.05
C LEU A 184 10.97 2.35 1.82
N GLU A 185 11.38 2.84 0.65
CA GLU A 185 12.80 3.06 0.33
C GLU A 185 13.30 4.42 0.86
N PRO A 186 14.57 4.57 1.25
CA PRO A 186 15.13 5.86 1.62
C PRO A 186 15.27 6.81 0.42
N GLY A 187 15.32 8.10 0.67
CA GLY A 187 15.49 9.13 -0.37
C GLY A 187 14.25 9.40 -1.22
N ARG A 188 14.37 10.16 -2.30
CA ARG A 188 13.28 10.47 -3.24
C ARG A 188 13.15 9.35 -4.27
N THR A 189 12.12 8.56 -4.16
CA THR A 189 11.87 7.42 -5.05
C THR A 189 10.37 7.25 -5.30
N SER A 190 10.01 6.51 -6.32
CA SER A 190 8.65 6.02 -6.58
C SER A 190 8.55 4.50 -6.36
N TRP A 191 9.56 3.93 -5.70
CA TRP A 191 9.62 2.51 -5.42
C TRP A 191 9.20 2.19 -3.99
N THR A 192 8.57 1.03 -3.84
CA THR A 192 8.30 0.40 -2.56
C THR A 192 8.61 -1.09 -2.68
N ALA A 193 8.92 -1.75 -1.57
CA ALA A 193 9.03 -3.20 -1.54
C ALA A 193 7.73 -3.79 -1.00
N LEU A 194 6.87 -4.29 -1.87
CA LEU A 194 5.60 -4.92 -1.47
C LEU A 194 5.87 -6.20 -0.68
N LEU A 195 5.12 -6.38 0.40
CA LEU A 195 5.23 -7.53 1.30
C LEU A 195 3.92 -8.33 1.40
N ASP A 196 2.79 -7.65 1.22
CA ASP A 196 1.48 -8.29 1.31
C ASP A 196 0.39 -7.53 0.56
N ALA A 197 -0.65 -8.26 0.16
CA ALA A 197 -1.89 -7.74 -0.37
C ALA A 197 -3.05 -8.63 0.12
N VAL A 198 -4.07 -8.02 0.74
CA VAL A 198 -5.25 -8.71 1.27
C VAL A 198 -6.51 -7.98 0.83
N ARG A 199 -7.48 -8.70 0.25
CA ARG A 199 -8.81 -8.16 -0.05
C ARG A 199 -9.64 -8.09 1.23
N LEU A 200 -10.25 -6.95 1.48
CA LEU A 200 -11.17 -6.78 2.60
C LEU A 200 -12.58 -7.22 2.17
N GLY A 201 -13.20 -8.05 2.97
CA GLY A 201 -14.53 -8.60 2.76
C GLY A 201 -15.62 -7.89 3.55
N PRO A 202 -16.91 -8.16 3.27
CA PRO A 202 -18.04 -7.51 3.95
C PRO A 202 -18.17 -7.81 5.44
N ALA A 203 -17.59 -8.91 5.92
CA ALA A 203 -17.63 -9.27 7.34
C ALA A 203 -16.40 -8.84 8.12
N ASP A 204 -15.39 -8.25 7.43
CA ASP A 204 -14.12 -7.95 8.08
C ASP A 204 -14.23 -6.68 8.94
N ASP A 205 -13.82 -6.78 10.19
CA ASP A 205 -13.39 -5.60 10.95
C ASP A 205 -12.06 -5.12 10.36
N THR A 206 -12.09 -3.98 9.70
CA THR A 206 -10.92 -3.43 8.97
C THR A 206 -9.69 -3.31 9.87
N THR A 207 -9.86 -2.94 11.15
CA THR A 207 -8.73 -2.82 12.08
C THR A 207 -8.20 -4.19 12.47
N ALA A 208 -9.07 -5.17 12.74
CA ALA A 208 -8.65 -6.54 13.04
C ALA A 208 -7.96 -7.20 11.83
N ALA A 209 -8.51 -7.04 10.62
CA ALA A 209 -7.90 -7.53 9.39
C ALA A 209 -6.52 -6.92 9.15
N THR A 210 -6.37 -5.59 9.36
CA THR A 210 -5.09 -4.89 9.25
C THR A 210 -4.10 -5.35 10.31
N ALA A 211 -4.54 -5.54 11.56
CA ALA A 211 -3.69 -6.05 12.63
C ALA A 211 -3.18 -7.47 12.33
N GLY A 212 -4.07 -8.35 11.87
CA GLY A 212 -3.70 -9.70 11.43
C GLY A 212 -2.71 -9.69 10.27
N GLN A 213 -2.93 -8.83 9.27
CA GLN A 213 -2.02 -8.64 8.14
C GLN A 213 -0.64 -8.15 8.58
N LEU A 214 -0.57 -7.10 9.40
CA LEU A 214 0.69 -6.55 9.92
C LEU A 214 1.42 -7.58 10.78
N ARG A 215 0.72 -8.28 11.67
CA ARG A 215 1.31 -9.36 12.48
C ARG A 215 1.95 -10.42 11.60
N ALA A 216 1.23 -10.91 10.59
CA ALA A 216 1.75 -11.91 9.67
C ALA A 216 2.97 -11.40 8.88
N VAL A 217 2.96 -10.15 8.42
CA VAL A 217 4.11 -9.52 7.74
C VAL A 217 5.31 -9.47 8.67
N ILE A 218 5.15 -8.92 9.87
CA ILE A 218 6.25 -8.74 10.83
C ILE A 218 6.84 -10.08 11.25
N THR A 219 5.98 -11.08 11.54
CA THR A 219 6.44 -12.45 11.85
C THR A 219 7.29 -13.03 10.72
N ARG A 220 6.88 -12.85 9.46
CA ARG A 220 7.68 -13.31 8.30
C ARG A 220 9.00 -12.56 8.17
N LEU A 221 9.02 -11.24 8.45
CA LEU A 221 10.26 -10.45 8.41
C LEU A 221 11.25 -10.88 9.50
N VAL A 222 10.76 -11.15 10.71
CA VAL A 222 11.59 -11.69 11.81
C VAL A 222 12.13 -13.07 11.44
N ALA A 223 11.27 -13.97 10.95
CA ALA A 223 11.67 -15.30 10.50
C ALA A 223 12.69 -15.28 9.34
N ALA A 224 12.62 -14.28 8.46
CA ALA A 224 13.57 -14.06 7.38
C ALA A 224 14.87 -13.36 7.84
N GLY A 225 15.02 -13.03 9.12
CA GLY A 225 16.21 -12.41 9.69
C GLY A 225 16.33 -10.91 9.43
N HIS A 226 15.26 -10.24 8.99
CA HIS A 226 15.28 -8.80 8.78
C HIS A 226 15.23 -7.98 10.07
N TRP A 227 14.79 -8.56 11.15
CA TRP A 227 14.80 -7.94 12.47
C TRP A 227 15.23 -8.95 13.53
N ARG A 228 16.04 -8.50 14.48
CA ARG A 228 16.55 -9.28 15.63
C ARG A 228 16.42 -8.46 16.90
N PRO A 229 16.35 -9.09 18.08
CA PRO A 229 16.43 -8.38 19.35
C PRO A 229 17.66 -7.44 19.39
N GLY A 230 17.44 -6.18 19.75
CA GLY A 230 18.45 -5.13 19.73
C GLY A 230 18.41 -4.23 18.47
N ASP A 231 17.79 -4.66 17.38
CA ASP A 231 17.54 -3.79 16.23
C ASP A 231 16.50 -2.70 16.54
N PRO A 232 16.55 -1.55 15.84
CA PRO A 232 15.50 -0.54 15.94
C PRO A 232 14.11 -1.14 15.62
N ARG A 233 13.08 -0.78 16.40
CA ARG A 233 11.71 -1.26 16.15
C ARG A 233 11.26 -0.91 14.74
N ILE A 234 10.48 -1.79 14.12
CA ILE A 234 9.92 -1.57 12.79
C ILE A 234 8.87 -0.47 12.89
N LEU A 235 9.05 0.62 12.15
CA LEU A 235 8.07 1.71 12.10
C LEU A 235 6.97 1.39 11.09
N VAL A 236 5.71 1.37 11.53
CA VAL A 236 4.55 1.20 10.67
C VAL A 236 3.82 2.54 10.55
N VAL A 237 3.68 3.05 9.32
CA VAL A 237 2.99 4.30 9.03
C VAL A 237 1.64 4.05 8.38
N ALA A 238 0.58 4.73 8.89
CA ALA A 238 -0.80 4.59 8.44
C ALA A 238 -1.49 5.95 8.27
N ASP A 239 -2.52 6.03 7.42
CA ASP A 239 -3.33 7.25 7.26
C ASP A 239 -4.46 7.32 8.30
N ALA A 240 -5.20 8.44 8.26
CA ALA A 240 -6.33 8.73 9.16
C ALA A 240 -7.52 7.77 9.05
N GLY A 241 -7.54 6.88 8.07
CA GLY A 241 -8.54 5.82 7.93
C GLY A 241 -8.38 4.67 8.92
N TYR A 242 -7.24 4.60 9.62
CA TYR A 242 -6.93 3.53 10.57
C TYR A 242 -7.10 4.00 12.02
N ASP A 243 -7.62 3.10 12.87
CA ASP A 243 -7.55 3.30 14.32
C ASP A 243 -6.16 2.92 14.82
N ILE A 244 -5.24 3.90 14.74
CA ILE A 244 -3.83 3.69 15.06
C ILE A 244 -3.62 3.32 16.53
N THR A 245 -4.48 3.81 17.43
CA THR A 245 -4.36 3.50 18.87
C THR A 245 -4.79 2.06 19.17
N ARG A 246 -5.86 1.57 18.51
CA ARG A 246 -6.24 0.16 18.61
C ARG A 246 -5.18 -0.76 17.98
N LEU A 247 -4.62 -0.38 16.82
CA LEU A 247 -3.51 -1.11 16.23
C LEU A 247 -2.31 -1.19 17.19
N ALA A 248 -1.96 -0.08 17.85
CA ALA A 248 -0.87 -0.06 18.84
C ALA A 248 -1.14 -1.01 20.01
N PHE A 249 -2.38 -1.09 20.48
CA PHE A 249 -2.76 -2.01 21.55
C PHE A 249 -2.66 -3.49 21.13
N VAL A 250 -3.25 -3.84 19.98
CA VAL A 250 -3.31 -5.25 19.54
C VAL A 250 -1.98 -5.78 18.98
N LEU A 251 -1.02 -4.90 18.68
CA LEU A 251 0.32 -5.25 18.18
C LEU A 251 1.43 -4.94 19.20
N ALA A 252 1.08 -4.67 20.47
CA ALA A 252 2.02 -4.27 21.50
C ALA A 252 3.09 -5.33 21.82
N ASP A 253 2.78 -6.61 21.57
CA ASP A 253 3.68 -7.75 21.72
C ASP A 253 4.75 -7.88 20.62
N LEU A 254 4.62 -7.11 19.52
CA LEU A 254 5.54 -7.13 18.39
C LEU A 254 6.60 -6.02 18.48
N PRO A 255 7.75 -6.17 17.81
CA PRO A 255 8.79 -5.17 17.79
C PRO A 255 8.43 -4.01 16.84
N VAL A 256 7.29 -3.41 17.03
CA VAL A 256 6.75 -2.35 16.17
C VAL A 256 6.55 -1.04 16.91
N GLU A 257 6.66 0.02 16.15
CA GLU A 257 6.28 1.37 16.50
C GLU A 257 5.22 1.84 15.50
N LEU A 258 4.08 2.28 15.98
CA LEU A 258 2.95 2.69 15.14
C LEU A 258 2.91 4.20 15.04
N LEU A 259 2.81 4.72 13.82
CA LEU A 259 2.65 6.13 13.53
C LEU A 259 1.47 6.32 12.59
N GLY A 260 0.48 7.08 12.99
CA GLY A 260 -0.69 7.33 12.16
C GLY A 260 -1.16 8.75 12.20
N ARG A 261 -1.81 9.17 11.11
CA ARG A 261 -2.52 10.43 11.08
C ARG A 261 -3.80 10.30 11.88
N ILE A 262 -4.08 11.30 12.71
CA ILE A 262 -5.36 11.44 13.42
C ILE A 262 -6.11 12.67 12.92
N ARG A 263 -7.42 12.67 13.08
CA ARG A 263 -8.29 13.76 12.65
C ARG A 263 -8.17 14.94 13.60
N SER A 264 -8.24 16.16 13.07
CA SER A 264 -8.12 17.40 13.85
C SER A 264 -9.31 17.70 14.77
N ASP A 265 -10.38 16.92 14.70
CA ASP A 265 -11.55 17.00 15.58
C ASP A 265 -11.44 16.07 16.81
N ARG A 266 -10.31 15.41 17.01
CA ARG A 266 -10.09 14.50 18.13
C ARG A 266 -9.79 15.26 19.43
N VAL A 267 -10.26 14.66 20.53
CA VAL A 267 -9.92 15.04 21.90
C VAL A 267 -9.08 13.94 22.52
N LEU A 268 -7.94 14.29 23.04
CA LEU A 268 -7.05 13.40 23.77
C LEU A 268 -7.03 13.78 25.26
N ARG A 269 -6.43 12.94 26.07
CA ARG A 269 -6.19 13.15 27.49
C ARG A 269 -4.69 13.18 27.75
N GLY A 270 -4.28 14.08 28.62
CA GLY A 270 -2.91 14.13 29.10
C GLY A 270 -2.62 13.14 30.19
N PRO A 271 -1.36 13.08 30.66
CA PRO A 271 -0.97 12.32 31.81
C PRO A 271 -1.81 12.71 33.04
N ARG A 272 -2.06 11.72 33.90
CA ARG A 272 -2.77 11.96 35.15
C ARG A 272 -1.97 12.93 36.02
N THR A 273 -2.58 14.03 36.44
CA THR A 273 -1.97 14.94 37.39
C THR A 273 -1.92 14.30 38.78
N LEU A 274 -0.79 14.41 39.44
CA LEU A 274 -0.66 14.01 40.83
C LEU A 274 -1.61 14.85 41.69
N ARG A 275 -2.29 14.17 42.58
CA ARG A 275 -3.24 14.82 43.48
C ARG A 275 -2.52 15.61 44.56
N ALA A 276 -3.04 16.82 44.89
CA ALA A 276 -2.59 17.51 46.06
C ALA A 276 -2.85 16.71 47.33
N ALA A 277 -1.90 16.71 48.26
CA ALA A 277 -1.90 15.84 49.45
C ALA A 277 -3.17 15.92 50.32
N ARG A 278 -3.95 17.01 50.24
CA ARG A 278 -5.17 17.23 51.01
C ARG A 278 -6.49 17.12 50.24
N ALA A 279 -6.47 16.68 48.99
CA ALA A 279 -7.70 16.58 48.21
C ALA A 279 -8.54 15.37 48.61
N THR A 280 -9.86 15.51 48.82
CA THR A 280 -10.83 14.46 49.16
C THR A 280 -11.47 13.85 47.89
N GLY A 281 -12.01 12.63 47.96
CA GLY A 281 -12.71 11.93 46.88
C GLY A 281 -11.82 10.97 46.07
N ARG A 282 -12.39 10.24 45.07
CA ARG A 282 -11.66 9.31 44.22
C ARG A 282 -10.72 10.08 43.27
N PRO A 283 -9.45 9.72 43.17
CA PRO A 283 -8.54 10.34 42.20
C PRO A 283 -9.06 10.26 40.77
N PRO A 284 -8.94 11.32 39.95
CA PRO A 284 -9.34 11.25 38.54
C PRO A 284 -8.50 10.21 37.80
N ARG A 285 -9.15 9.38 37.01
CA ARG A 285 -8.47 8.35 36.18
C ARG A 285 -7.71 8.97 35.01
N HIS A 286 -8.26 10.03 34.44
CA HIS A 286 -7.72 10.72 33.27
C HIS A 286 -7.21 12.10 33.64
N GLY A 287 -6.15 12.55 32.95
CA GLY A 287 -5.64 13.90 33.03
C GLY A 287 -6.50 14.90 32.24
N PRO A 288 -6.01 16.16 32.08
CA PRO A 288 -6.73 17.22 31.39
C PRO A 288 -7.01 16.89 29.92
N GLU A 289 -8.01 17.57 29.37
CA GLU A 289 -8.34 17.46 27.94
C GLU A 289 -7.35 18.23 27.08
N PHE A 290 -7.01 17.65 25.94
CA PHE A 290 -6.25 18.25 24.86
C PHE A 290 -7.07 18.14 23.57
N THR A 291 -7.73 19.21 23.20
CA THR A 291 -8.59 19.26 22.01
C THR A 291 -7.79 19.79 20.84
N LEU A 292 -7.64 18.98 19.77
CA LEU A 292 -6.77 19.30 18.63
C LEU A 292 -7.22 20.56 17.86
N SER A 293 -8.51 20.88 17.92
CA SER A 293 -9.10 22.06 17.29
C SER A 293 -9.16 23.31 18.20
N ALA A 294 -8.82 23.19 19.50
CA ALA A 294 -8.91 24.26 20.49
C ALA A 294 -7.52 24.52 21.11
N PRO A 295 -6.75 25.49 20.56
CA PRO A 295 -5.39 25.79 21.02
C PRO A 295 -5.28 26.22 22.48
N ASP A 296 -6.32 26.77 23.05
CA ASP A 296 -6.44 27.16 24.47
C ASP A 296 -6.36 25.96 25.44
N THR A 297 -6.61 24.75 24.95
CA THR A 297 -6.47 23.51 25.72
C THR A 297 -5.05 22.91 25.67
N TRP A 298 -4.13 23.51 24.89
CA TRP A 298 -2.79 22.97 24.72
C TRP A 298 -1.84 23.51 25.78
N TRP A 299 -1.08 22.63 26.37
CA TRP A 299 0.02 23.04 27.27
C TRP A 299 1.34 23.14 26.50
N ALA A 300 2.40 23.52 27.20
CA ALA A 300 3.73 23.65 26.63
C ALA A 300 4.16 22.33 25.93
N PRO A 301 4.67 22.39 24.70
CA PRO A 301 5.12 21.22 23.97
C PRO A 301 6.37 20.60 24.60
N THR A 302 6.51 19.28 24.46
CA THR A 302 7.73 18.54 24.85
C THR A 302 8.90 18.91 23.95
N HIS A 303 8.66 18.93 22.63
CA HIS A 303 9.66 19.31 21.63
C HIS A 303 9.05 20.17 20.54
N THR A 304 9.87 21.07 19.99
CA THR A 304 9.58 21.78 18.74
C THR A 304 10.80 21.70 17.85
N THR A 305 10.64 21.09 16.68
CA THR A 305 11.71 20.95 15.68
C THR A 305 11.40 21.80 14.46
N ARG A 306 12.45 22.35 13.84
CA ARG A 306 12.37 23.12 12.59
C ARG A 306 13.31 22.50 11.58
N THR A 307 12.81 22.24 10.38
CA THR A 307 13.58 21.60 9.31
C THR A 307 13.31 22.32 8.00
N ASP A 308 14.36 22.70 7.31
CA ASP A 308 14.24 23.28 5.97
C ASP A 308 14.09 22.19 4.94
N THR A 309 13.04 22.31 4.16
CA THR A 309 12.73 21.37 3.08
C THR A 309 12.73 22.08 1.74
N SER A 310 13.35 21.51 0.74
CA SER A 310 13.37 22.07 -0.62
C SER A 310 11.97 22.19 -1.24
N ARG A 311 11.01 21.37 -0.78
CA ARG A 311 9.67 21.25 -1.38
C ARG A 311 8.60 22.04 -0.63
N TYR A 312 8.68 22.08 0.70
CA TYR A 312 7.63 22.58 1.57
C TYR A 312 8.03 23.86 2.31
N GLY A 313 9.24 24.39 2.05
CA GLY A 313 9.82 25.47 2.87
C GLY A 313 10.13 25.00 4.28
N HIS A 314 9.92 25.86 5.25
CA HIS A 314 10.09 25.52 6.65
C HIS A 314 9.02 24.54 7.12
N ALA A 315 9.45 23.41 7.68
CA ALA A 315 8.59 22.46 8.36
C ALA A 315 8.79 22.59 9.87
N VAL A 316 7.71 22.85 10.60
CA VAL A 316 7.71 22.91 12.06
C VAL A 316 6.92 21.73 12.59
N ALA A 317 7.57 20.87 13.38
CA ALA A 317 6.91 19.78 14.07
C ALA A 317 6.95 20.04 15.58
N THR A 318 5.78 20.09 16.20
CA THR A 318 5.60 20.29 17.63
C THR A 318 5.02 19.02 18.24
N SER A 319 5.58 18.55 19.36
CA SER A 319 5.13 17.31 19.98
C SER A 319 4.76 17.45 21.45
N TRP A 320 3.85 16.59 21.89
CA TRP A 320 3.41 16.43 23.27
C TRP A 320 3.42 14.94 23.62
N ASP A 321 4.11 14.61 24.69
CA ASP A 321 4.24 13.21 25.12
C ASP A 321 3.13 12.77 26.08
N GLY A 322 2.88 11.45 26.17
CA GLY A 322 1.93 10.85 27.11
C GLY A 322 0.46 11.06 26.79
N LEU A 323 0.10 11.54 25.59
CA LEU A 323 -1.29 11.77 25.19
C LEU A 323 -1.96 10.48 24.70
N TYR A 324 -3.23 10.31 25.07
CA TYR A 324 -4.02 9.15 24.72
C TYR A 324 -5.51 9.49 24.47
N PRO A 325 -6.23 8.75 23.60
CA PRO A 325 -7.67 8.90 23.45
C PRO A 325 -8.40 8.29 24.66
N ARG A 326 -9.46 8.97 25.14
CA ARG A 326 -10.36 8.35 26.10
C ARG A 326 -11.22 7.30 25.39
N LEU A 327 -11.02 6.04 25.72
CA LEU A 327 -11.82 4.94 25.21
C LEU A 327 -13.15 4.84 25.97
N THR A 328 -14.17 4.30 25.32
CA THR A 328 -15.49 4.03 25.89
C THR A 328 -15.91 2.60 25.49
N HIS A 329 -16.73 1.94 26.33
CA HIS A 329 -17.33 0.64 26.01
C HIS A 329 -18.37 0.77 24.88
N ARG A 330 -17.90 1.14 23.67
CA ARG A 330 -18.71 1.28 22.45
C ARG A 330 -17.94 0.76 21.26
N GLY A 331 -18.68 0.37 20.22
CA GLY A 331 -18.08 -0.16 18.99
C GLY A 331 -17.17 -1.34 19.28
N VAL A 332 -15.94 -1.27 18.80
CA VAL A 332 -14.95 -2.37 18.95
C VAL A 332 -14.47 -2.63 20.39
N TRP A 333 -14.77 -1.73 21.33
CA TRP A 333 -14.45 -1.86 22.76
C TRP A 333 -15.67 -2.26 23.60
N ALA A 334 -16.85 -2.50 22.98
CA ALA A 334 -18.09 -2.80 23.69
C ALA A 334 -17.94 -4.04 24.56
N ASP A 335 -17.33 -5.10 24.02
CA ASP A 335 -17.19 -6.41 24.65
C ASP A 335 -15.84 -6.57 25.39
N HIS A 336 -15.11 -5.48 25.64
CA HIS A 336 -13.85 -5.57 26.38
C HIS A 336 -14.13 -6.00 27.83
N PRO A 337 -13.57 -7.13 28.29
CA PRO A 337 -14.02 -7.78 29.54
C PRO A 337 -13.59 -7.06 30.82
N SER A 338 -12.64 -6.13 30.70
CA SER A 338 -12.03 -5.44 31.84
C SER A 338 -12.10 -3.93 31.68
N GLU A 339 -11.47 -3.21 32.61
CA GLU A 339 -11.28 -1.77 32.50
C GLU A 339 -10.53 -1.42 31.20
N LEU A 340 -11.07 -0.44 30.45
CA LEU A 340 -10.49 -0.04 29.16
C LEU A 340 -9.04 0.44 29.31
N PRO A 341 -8.13 0.04 28.44
CA PRO A 341 -6.72 0.40 28.54
C PRO A 341 -6.49 1.89 28.33
N ILE A 342 -5.43 2.42 28.94
CA ILE A 342 -4.88 3.74 28.65
C ILE A 342 -3.70 3.51 27.69
N ILE A 343 -3.87 3.90 26.43
CA ILE A 343 -2.89 3.67 25.36
C ILE A 343 -2.16 4.99 25.11
N THR A 344 -1.11 5.23 25.89
CA THR A 344 -0.30 6.46 25.80
C THR A 344 0.60 6.49 24.56
N GLY A 345 0.86 7.68 24.07
CA GLY A 345 1.76 7.89 22.94
C GLY A 345 2.16 9.36 22.81
N THR A 346 2.90 9.68 21.77
CA THR A 346 3.34 11.04 21.44
C THR A 346 2.47 11.61 20.33
N LEU A 347 1.83 12.76 20.61
CA LEU A 347 1.11 13.54 19.63
C LEU A 347 2.08 14.49 18.92
N ILE A 348 1.93 14.65 17.61
CA ILE A 348 2.76 15.54 16.78
C ILE A 348 1.85 16.41 15.93
N ARG A 349 2.09 17.71 15.93
CA ARG A 349 1.50 18.69 15.02
C ARG A 349 2.56 19.12 14.01
N LEU A 350 2.38 18.73 12.76
CA LEU A 350 3.25 19.13 11.66
C LEU A 350 2.61 20.30 10.90
N GLN A 351 3.34 21.39 10.76
CA GLN A 351 3.00 22.52 9.91
C GLN A 351 4.11 22.79 8.93
N VAL A 352 3.78 23.00 7.67
CA VAL A 352 4.72 23.36 6.60
C VAL A 352 4.38 24.75 6.09
N GLU A 353 5.38 25.47 5.60
CA GLU A 353 5.22 26.83 5.10
C GLU A 353 4.40 26.89 3.81
N ARG A 354 4.64 25.97 2.90
CA ARG A 354 3.97 25.93 1.59
C ARG A 354 3.68 24.51 1.11
N LEU A 355 2.71 24.43 0.23
CA LEU A 355 2.42 23.22 -0.55
C LEU A 355 2.69 23.50 -2.02
N PRO A 356 2.98 22.48 -2.83
CA PRO A 356 2.97 22.62 -4.28
C PRO A 356 1.57 23.06 -4.75
N GLY A 357 1.50 24.28 -5.30
CA GLY A 357 0.25 25.00 -5.63
C GLY A 357 -0.10 26.04 -4.56
N ASP A 358 -1.00 26.97 -4.90
CA ASP A 358 -1.33 28.18 -4.10
C ASP A 358 -2.25 27.91 -2.88
N HIS A 359 -2.14 26.77 -2.25
CA HIS A 359 -2.99 26.43 -1.11
C HIS A 359 -2.27 26.62 0.22
N ALA A 360 -2.87 27.37 1.13
CA ALA A 360 -2.40 27.50 2.51
C ALA A 360 -2.41 26.11 3.18
N PRO A 361 -1.26 25.63 3.66
CA PRO A 361 -1.16 24.33 4.29
C PRO A 361 -1.88 24.31 5.63
N LYS A 362 -2.77 23.32 5.83
CA LYS A 362 -3.35 23.04 7.14
C LYS A 362 -2.42 22.13 7.94
N PRO A 363 -2.30 22.33 9.25
CA PRO A 363 -1.53 21.43 10.09
C PRO A 363 -2.03 19.98 9.98
N ILE A 364 -1.09 19.03 10.04
CA ILE A 364 -1.36 17.61 10.11
C ILE A 364 -1.09 17.14 11.52
N TRP A 365 -2.01 16.34 12.08
CA TRP A 365 -1.85 15.71 13.37
C TRP A 365 -1.47 14.24 13.18
N LEU A 366 -0.36 13.86 13.84
CA LEU A 366 0.13 12.47 13.88
C LEU A 366 0.15 12.02 15.33
N TRP A 367 -0.02 10.73 15.53
CA TRP A 367 0.14 10.08 16.83
C TRP A 367 1.06 8.87 16.69
N SER A 368 2.06 8.80 17.56
CA SER A 368 2.97 7.66 17.66
C SER A 368 2.67 6.85 18.92
N SER A 369 2.81 5.53 18.84
CA SER A 369 2.65 4.62 19.98
C SER A 369 3.82 4.68 20.99
N THR A 370 4.87 5.43 20.68
CA THR A 370 6.06 5.57 21.53
C THR A 370 5.92 6.79 22.41
N THR A 371 6.32 6.68 23.68
CA THR A 371 6.47 7.77 24.65
C THR A 371 7.95 8.03 24.91
N GLY A 372 8.28 9.20 25.49
CA GLY A 372 9.66 9.60 25.76
C GLY A 372 10.45 9.89 24.47
N ALA A 373 9.78 10.33 23.41
CA ALA A 373 10.39 10.62 22.12
C ALA A 373 11.39 11.78 22.21
N THR A 374 12.50 11.65 21.50
CA THR A 374 13.46 12.74 21.27
C THR A 374 13.01 13.65 20.13
N ALA A 375 13.65 14.81 20.00
CA ALA A 375 13.44 15.73 18.87
C ALA A 375 13.76 15.06 17.51
N ASP A 376 14.77 14.18 17.48
CA ASP A 376 15.15 13.42 16.28
C ASP A 376 14.10 12.37 15.92
N ASP A 377 13.49 11.72 16.93
CA ASP A 377 12.37 10.80 16.71
C ASP A 377 11.20 11.51 16.06
N VAL A 378 10.83 12.67 16.58
CA VAL A 378 9.74 13.49 16.02
C VAL A 378 10.02 13.84 14.55
N THR A 379 11.26 14.26 14.25
CA THR A 379 11.68 14.62 12.90
C THR A 379 11.63 13.40 11.98
N ARG A 380 12.15 12.26 12.39
CA ARG A 380 12.12 11.00 11.64
C ARG A 380 10.68 10.53 11.38
N TRP A 381 9.79 10.63 12.35
CA TRP A 381 8.41 10.19 12.21
C TRP A 381 7.63 10.97 11.16
N TRP A 382 7.63 12.30 11.22
CA TRP A 382 6.89 13.06 10.23
C TRP A 382 7.47 12.91 8.81
N GLN A 383 8.79 12.78 8.68
CA GLN A 383 9.43 12.51 7.40
C GLN A 383 9.02 11.13 6.86
N SER A 384 9.01 10.11 7.72
CA SER A 384 8.55 8.76 7.36
C SER A 384 7.08 8.74 6.97
N PHE A 385 6.24 9.49 7.68
CA PHE A 385 4.82 9.62 7.35
C PHE A 385 4.61 10.25 5.97
N LEU A 386 5.34 11.29 5.62
CA LEU A 386 5.25 11.90 4.30
C LEU A 386 5.68 10.94 3.17
N ARG A 387 6.56 10.01 3.47
CA ARG A 387 6.98 8.96 2.52
C ARG A 387 5.92 7.89 2.26
N ARG A 388 4.89 7.78 3.09
CA ARG A 388 3.74 6.92 2.81
C ARG A 388 3.16 7.16 1.42
N PHE A 389 3.26 8.38 0.89
CA PHE A 389 2.84 8.71 -0.48
C PHE A 389 3.57 7.92 -1.58
N ASP A 390 4.69 7.31 -1.30
CA ASP A 390 5.38 6.44 -2.25
C ASP A 390 4.52 5.19 -2.57
N LEU A 391 3.70 4.71 -1.62
CA LEU A 391 2.74 3.64 -1.86
C LEU A 391 1.62 4.07 -2.82
N GLU A 392 1.19 5.34 -2.78
CA GLU A 392 0.23 5.86 -3.76
C GLU A 392 0.83 5.96 -5.18
N HIS A 393 2.14 6.20 -5.31
CA HIS A 393 2.84 6.08 -6.60
C HIS A 393 2.82 4.63 -7.11
N THR A 394 2.97 3.66 -6.23
CA THR A 394 2.84 2.23 -6.56
C THR A 394 1.42 1.91 -7.02
N PHE A 395 0.37 2.38 -6.35
CA PHE A 395 -1.02 2.20 -6.79
C PHE A 395 -1.30 2.87 -8.14
N ARG A 396 -0.70 4.03 -8.40
CA ARG A 396 -0.80 4.68 -9.70
C ARG A 396 -0.17 3.83 -10.80
N LEU A 397 1.03 3.30 -10.57
CA LEU A 397 1.67 2.36 -11.49
C LEU A 397 0.78 1.14 -11.73
N PHE A 398 0.23 0.53 -10.68
CA PHE A 398 -0.66 -0.63 -10.77
C PHE A 398 -1.86 -0.34 -11.66
N LYS A 399 -2.59 0.74 -11.38
CA LYS A 399 -3.83 1.09 -12.08
C LYS A 399 -3.59 1.63 -13.49
N GLN A 400 -2.58 2.49 -13.65
CA GLN A 400 -2.39 3.24 -14.90
C GLN A 400 -1.39 2.60 -15.87
N THR A 401 -0.51 1.71 -15.39
CA THR A 401 0.56 1.11 -16.23
C THR A 401 0.43 -0.40 -16.31
N LEU A 402 0.33 -1.09 -15.16
CA LEU A 402 0.26 -2.55 -15.14
C LEU A 402 -1.16 -3.10 -15.35
N GLY A 403 -2.19 -2.23 -15.32
CA GLY A 403 -3.57 -2.60 -15.59
C GLY A 403 -4.22 -3.41 -14.47
N TRP A 404 -3.85 -3.17 -13.19
CA TRP A 404 -4.41 -3.93 -12.05
C TRP A 404 -5.93 -3.94 -12.04
N THR A 405 -6.58 -2.84 -12.35
CA THR A 405 -8.05 -2.74 -12.35
C THR A 405 -8.69 -2.86 -13.74
N ALA A 406 -7.90 -3.22 -14.76
CA ALA A 406 -8.37 -3.33 -16.14
C ALA A 406 -9.23 -4.59 -16.41
N PRO A 407 -8.89 -5.79 -15.87
CA PRO A 407 -9.65 -6.99 -16.15
C PRO A 407 -11.09 -6.94 -15.61
N LYS A 408 -12.03 -7.40 -16.42
CA LYS A 408 -13.45 -7.52 -16.05
C LYS A 408 -13.76 -8.88 -15.41
N VAL A 409 -12.93 -9.29 -14.44
CA VAL A 409 -13.13 -10.55 -13.71
C VAL A 409 -14.42 -10.50 -12.88
N ARG A 410 -15.10 -11.65 -12.76
CA ARG A 410 -16.39 -11.75 -12.10
C ARG A 410 -16.27 -12.13 -10.62
N THR A 411 -15.30 -12.98 -10.29
CA THR A 411 -15.17 -13.54 -8.94
C THR A 411 -14.07 -12.85 -8.14
N PRO A 412 -14.23 -12.71 -6.81
CA PRO A 412 -13.17 -12.22 -5.93
C PRO A 412 -11.88 -13.03 -6.07
N ALA A 413 -11.98 -14.36 -6.15
CA ALA A 413 -10.83 -15.23 -6.30
C ALA A 413 -10.02 -14.97 -7.58
N ALA A 414 -10.68 -14.59 -8.69
CA ALA A 414 -9.97 -14.19 -9.92
C ALA A 414 -9.30 -12.82 -9.75
N ALA A 415 -9.93 -11.91 -8.99
CA ALA A 415 -9.33 -10.62 -8.65
C ALA A 415 -8.12 -10.79 -7.73
N ASP A 416 -8.19 -11.69 -6.76
CA ASP A 416 -7.08 -12.02 -5.87
C ASP A 416 -5.90 -12.61 -6.65
N ARG A 417 -6.14 -13.56 -7.58
CA ARG A 417 -5.10 -14.08 -8.48
C ARG A 417 -4.43 -12.98 -9.29
N TRP A 418 -5.23 -12.13 -9.93
CA TRP A 418 -4.69 -11.03 -10.72
C TRP A 418 -3.88 -10.04 -9.87
N THR A 419 -4.35 -9.73 -8.68
CA THR A 419 -3.62 -8.86 -7.74
C THR A 419 -2.24 -9.43 -7.42
N TRP A 420 -2.15 -10.74 -7.16
CA TRP A 420 -0.86 -11.39 -6.91
C TRP A 420 0.06 -11.39 -8.14
N LEU A 421 -0.47 -11.56 -9.36
CA LEU A 421 0.35 -11.40 -10.58
C LEU A 421 0.91 -9.98 -10.72
N ILE A 422 0.13 -8.96 -10.37
CA ILE A 422 0.59 -7.56 -10.40
C ILE A 422 1.62 -7.26 -9.31
N VAL A 423 1.44 -7.79 -8.10
CA VAL A 423 2.43 -7.69 -7.00
C VAL A 423 3.76 -8.32 -7.42
N THR A 424 3.72 -9.53 -7.98
CA THR A 424 4.93 -10.22 -8.44
C THR A 424 5.57 -9.53 -9.66
N ALA A 425 4.77 -8.96 -10.57
CA ALA A 425 5.28 -8.14 -11.67
C ALA A 425 6.03 -6.92 -11.14
N HIS A 426 5.46 -6.18 -10.19
CA HIS A 426 6.13 -5.04 -9.57
C HIS A 426 7.45 -5.44 -8.88
N THR A 427 7.44 -6.55 -8.16
CA THR A 427 8.64 -7.06 -7.48
C THR A 427 9.73 -7.41 -8.49
N GLN A 428 9.38 -8.05 -9.62
CA GLN A 428 10.33 -8.31 -10.70
C GLN A 428 10.92 -7.00 -11.28
N LEU A 429 10.11 -5.94 -11.45
CA LEU A 429 10.62 -4.63 -11.87
C LEU A 429 11.58 -4.05 -10.83
N ARG A 430 11.29 -4.20 -9.54
CA ARG A 430 12.17 -3.72 -8.46
C ARG A 430 13.53 -4.44 -8.50
N LEU A 431 13.52 -5.76 -8.66
CA LEU A 431 14.75 -6.57 -8.79
C LEU A 431 15.50 -6.28 -10.09
N ALA A 432 14.78 -5.97 -11.17
CA ALA A 432 15.36 -5.62 -12.45
C ALA A 432 15.95 -4.20 -12.50
N ARG A 433 15.60 -3.31 -11.58
CA ARG A 433 16.02 -1.90 -11.57
C ARG A 433 17.52 -1.69 -11.72
N PRO A 434 18.39 -2.37 -10.95
CA PRO A 434 19.85 -2.21 -11.09
C PRO A 434 20.43 -2.78 -12.39
N LEU A 435 19.66 -3.63 -13.09
CA LEU A 435 20.06 -4.29 -14.34
C LEU A 435 19.54 -3.58 -15.58
N ALA A 436 18.60 -2.64 -15.39
CA ALA A 436 17.86 -2.05 -16.49
C ALA A 436 18.67 -1.00 -17.23
N VAL A 437 18.65 -1.08 -18.56
CA VAL A 437 19.13 -0.02 -19.45
C VAL A 437 18.05 1.06 -19.52
N ASP A 438 18.48 2.34 -19.47
CA ASP A 438 17.57 3.48 -19.58
C ASP A 438 17.06 3.69 -21.01
N LEU A 439 16.01 3.01 -21.41
CA LEU A 439 15.32 3.22 -22.68
C LEU A 439 14.42 4.48 -22.57
N ARG A 440 15.07 5.63 -22.53
CA ARG A 440 14.40 6.93 -22.38
C ARG A 440 13.70 7.37 -23.66
N ARG A 441 12.64 8.15 -23.50
CA ARG A 441 12.01 8.87 -24.60
C ARG A 441 12.82 10.14 -24.93
N PRO A 442 12.70 10.72 -26.13
CA PRO A 442 13.50 11.86 -26.56
C PRO A 442 13.47 13.06 -25.59
N TRP A 443 12.35 13.28 -24.93
CA TRP A 443 12.16 14.38 -23.96
C TRP A 443 12.54 14.06 -22.52
N GLU A 444 12.88 12.82 -22.21
CA GLU A 444 13.28 12.42 -20.86
C GLU A 444 14.79 12.63 -20.66
N ARG A 445 15.17 13.13 -19.49
CA ARG A 445 16.58 13.25 -19.09
C ARG A 445 17.16 11.87 -18.82
N PRO A 446 18.46 11.65 -19.12
CA PRO A 446 19.17 10.45 -18.70
C PRO A 446 19.06 10.24 -17.20
N ALA A 447 19.00 8.99 -16.75
CA ALA A 447 19.00 8.65 -15.34
C ALA A 447 19.85 7.40 -15.09
N GLU A 448 20.59 7.42 -14.00
CA GLU A 448 21.27 6.25 -13.47
C GLU A 448 20.28 5.12 -13.17
N PRO A 449 20.66 3.84 -13.29
CA PRO A 449 19.79 2.71 -12.99
C PRO A 449 19.09 2.84 -11.63
N ALA A 450 19.82 3.28 -10.60
CA ALA A 450 19.27 3.50 -9.26
C ALA A 450 18.18 4.58 -9.17
N ARG A 451 18.05 5.44 -10.17
CA ARG A 451 17.05 6.52 -10.26
C ARG A 451 15.93 6.24 -11.26
N LEU A 452 15.99 5.11 -11.97
CA LEU A 452 14.93 4.74 -12.91
C LEU A 452 13.62 4.52 -12.17
N THR A 453 12.54 5.08 -12.70
CA THR A 453 11.19 4.82 -12.18
C THR A 453 10.69 3.44 -12.62
N PRO A 454 9.71 2.82 -11.93
CA PRO A 454 9.16 1.52 -12.33
C PRO A 454 8.69 1.47 -13.78
N ALA A 455 8.09 2.54 -14.29
CA ALA A 455 7.64 2.62 -15.67
C ALA A 455 8.82 2.68 -16.67
N ARG A 456 9.96 3.27 -16.28
CA ARG A 456 11.18 3.29 -17.13
C ARG A 456 11.86 1.93 -17.14
N VAL A 457 11.96 1.27 -15.99
CA VAL A 457 12.48 -0.12 -15.90
C VAL A 457 11.64 -1.06 -16.75
N ARG A 458 10.30 -0.93 -16.69
CA ARG A 458 9.40 -1.78 -17.48
C ARG A 458 9.64 -1.67 -18.99
N ARG A 459 9.97 -0.50 -19.51
CA ARG A 459 10.29 -0.34 -20.95
C ARG A 459 11.46 -1.20 -21.42
N GLY A 460 12.45 -1.38 -20.53
CA GLY A 460 13.62 -2.23 -20.82
C GLY A 460 13.47 -3.69 -20.39
N PHE A 461 12.37 -4.07 -19.74
CA PHE A 461 12.26 -5.38 -19.11
C PHE A 461 12.31 -6.54 -20.13
N ARG A 462 11.79 -6.37 -21.33
CA ARG A 462 11.84 -7.39 -22.40
C ARG A 462 13.28 -7.83 -22.70
N HIS A 463 14.25 -6.91 -22.72
CA HIS A 463 15.66 -7.22 -22.94
C HIS A 463 16.26 -8.02 -21.77
N LEU A 464 15.88 -7.69 -20.55
CA LEU A 464 16.32 -8.43 -19.35
C LEU A 464 15.70 -9.83 -19.31
N ARG A 465 14.39 -9.94 -19.64
CA ARG A 465 13.68 -11.21 -19.68
C ARG A 465 14.31 -12.19 -20.67
N ALA A 466 14.87 -11.73 -21.79
CA ALA A 466 15.54 -12.58 -22.76
C ALA A 466 16.65 -13.43 -22.13
N ASN A 467 17.31 -12.89 -21.10
CA ASN A 467 18.45 -13.47 -20.41
C ASN A 467 18.13 -13.98 -18.99
N THR A 468 16.84 -14.15 -18.66
CA THR A 468 16.39 -14.67 -17.35
C THR A 468 15.64 -15.98 -17.50
N SER A 469 15.54 -16.73 -16.41
CA SER A 469 14.82 -17.99 -16.34
C SER A 469 13.38 -17.90 -16.87
N ARG A 470 12.97 -18.90 -17.63
CA ARG A 470 11.62 -19.06 -18.23
C ARG A 470 11.09 -20.44 -17.89
N PRO A 471 10.65 -20.68 -16.65
CA PRO A 471 10.22 -21.99 -16.21
C PRO A 471 8.97 -22.50 -16.94
N ALA A 472 8.15 -21.63 -17.53
CA ALA A 472 6.94 -22.01 -18.24
C ALA A 472 7.25 -22.86 -19.49
N ALA A 473 6.62 -24.02 -19.57
CA ALA A 473 6.75 -24.94 -20.69
C ALA A 473 6.18 -24.35 -21.99
N ALA A 474 6.74 -24.80 -23.14
CA ALA A 474 6.19 -24.41 -24.42
C ALA A 474 4.72 -24.87 -24.57
N PRO A 475 3.85 -24.08 -25.19
CA PRO A 475 2.47 -24.47 -25.40
C PRO A 475 2.42 -25.71 -26.35
N LYS A 476 1.59 -26.68 -25.98
CA LYS A 476 1.31 -27.81 -26.86
C LYS A 476 0.49 -27.31 -28.06
N PRO A 477 0.72 -27.81 -29.25
CA PRO A 477 -0.14 -27.54 -30.40
C PRO A 477 -1.59 -27.94 -30.08
N THR A 478 -2.51 -26.98 -30.22
CA THR A 478 -3.95 -27.23 -30.00
C THR A 478 -4.73 -26.80 -31.24
N ARG A 479 -5.74 -27.55 -31.59
CA ARG A 479 -6.71 -27.12 -32.62
C ARG A 479 -7.69 -26.12 -31.94
N PRO A 480 -8.11 -25.07 -32.64
CA PRO A 480 -9.18 -24.22 -32.13
C PRO A 480 -10.42 -25.07 -31.82
N GLY A 481 -10.99 -24.88 -30.63
CA GLY A 481 -12.28 -25.49 -30.30
C GLY A 481 -13.40 -24.91 -31.17
N PRO A 482 -14.53 -25.60 -31.29
CA PRO A 482 -15.66 -25.18 -32.15
C PRO A 482 -16.31 -23.87 -31.74
N GLY A 483 -15.87 -23.30 -30.59
CA GLY A 483 -16.49 -22.12 -30.03
C GLY A 483 -17.89 -22.37 -29.46
N ARG A 484 -18.60 -21.31 -29.13
CA ARG A 484 -19.98 -21.39 -28.70
C ARG A 484 -20.91 -21.50 -29.92
N PRO A 485 -21.83 -22.47 -29.96
CA PRO A 485 -22.76 -22.60 -31.08
C PRO A 485 -23.54 -21.28 -31.32
N PRO A 486 -23.76 -20.88 -32.58
CA PRO A 486 -24.58 -19.73 -32.92
C PRO A 486 -25.95 -19.80 -32.24
N GLY A 487 -26.48 -18.68 -31.76
CA GLY A 487 -27.78 -18.62 -31.07
C GLY A 487 -27.82 -19.18 -29.64
N SER A 488 -26.74 -19.79 -29.17
CA SER A 488 -26.66 -20.30 -27.80
C SER A 488 -26.77 -19.16 -26.77
N ARG A 489 -27.76 -19.23 -25.88
CA ARG A 489 -28.00 -18.27 -24.79
C ARG A 489 -27.94 -18.96 -23.44
N ASN A 490 -27.56 -18.21 -22.39
CA ASN A 490 -27.66 -18.73 -21.03
C ASN A 490 -29.14 -18.89 -20.66
N ARG A 491 -29.52 -20.07 -20.22
CA ARG A 491 -30.91 -20.38 -19.79
C ARG A 491 -31.28 -19.65 -18.50
N HIS A 492 -30.30 -19.42 -17.63
CA HIS A 492 -30.51 -18.75 -16.34
C HIS A 492 -29.75 -17.42 -16.30
N ARG A 493 -30.38 -16.39 -15.74
CA ARG A 493 -29.73 -15.12 -15.45
C ARG A 493 -28.70 -15.31 -14.34
N ALA A 494 -27.56 -14.64 -14.45
CA ALA A 494 -26.56 -14.64 -13.40
C ALA A 494 -27.13 -13.98 -12.13
N THR A 495 -26.89 -14.62 -10.98
CA THR A 495 -27.31 -14.09 -9.67
C THR A 495 -26.69 -12.71 -9.42
N ARG A 496 -27.50 -11.78 -8.95
CA ARG A 496 -27.04 -10.47 -8.47
C ARG A 496 -26.69 -10.56 -6.99
N HIS A 497 -25.73 -9.79 -6.58
CA HIS A 497 -25.25 -9.75 -5.19
C HIS A 497 -25.33 -8.32 -4.66
N ASP A 498 -25.89 -8.17 -3.46
CA ASP A 498 -25.93 -6.90 -2.75
C ASP A 498 -24.53 -6.47 -2.30
N VAL A 499 -24.30 -5.17 -2.27
CA VAL A 499 -23.05 -4.58 -1.80
C VAL A 499 -23.03 -4.59 -0.27
N GLY A 500 -21.92 -4.97 0.32
CA GLY A 500 -21.75 -5.03 1.79
C GLY A 500 -22.32 -6.30 2.43
N LYS A 501 -22.87 -7.24 1.66
CA LYS A 501 -23.38 -8.52 2.19
C LYS A 501 -22.50 -9.69 1.82
N HIS A 502 -22.31 -10.60 2.78
CA HIS A 502 -21.72 -11.92 2.53
C HIS A 502 -22.65 -12.73 1.63
N THR A 503 -22.06 -13.45 0.68
CA THR A 503 -22.77 -14.51 -0.02
C THR A 503 -22.77 -15.71 0.90
N ALA A 504 -23.89 -15.99 1.57
CA ALA A 504 -24.04 -17.25 2.30
C ALA A 504 -23.74 -18.41 1.31
N SER A 505 -22.80 -19.25 1.64
CA SER A 505 -22.58 -20.52 0.93
C SER A 505 -23.89 -21.27 1.02
N ARG A 506 -24.55 -21.51 -0.13
CA ARG A 506 -25.67 -22.45 -0.22
C ARG A 506 -25.10 -23.80 0.15
N ALA A 507 -25.25 -24.20 1.42
CA ALA A 507 -25.13 -25.58 1.80
C ALA A 507 -26.11 -26.36 0.88
N THR A 508 -25.55 -27.22 0.03
CA THR A 508 -26.32 -28.20 -0.72
C THR A 508 -26.99 -29.13 0.28
N SER A 509 -28.22 -28.79 0.67
CA SER A 509 -29.09 -29.76 1.32
C SER A 509 -29.48 -30.78 0.25
N ASN A 510 -28.66 -31.80 0.09
CA ASN A 510 -29.06 -33.06 -0.51
C ASN A 510 -29.98 -33.75 0.50
N THR A 511 -31.25 -33.37 0.52
CA THR A 511 -32.29 -34.21 1.09
C THR A 511 -32.58 -35.28 0.06
N ASN A 512 -32.02 -36.47 0.26
CA ASN A 512 -32.54 -37.71 -0.31
C ASN A 512 -34.05 -37.77 -0.03
N ARG A 513 -34.82 -37.72 -1.10
CA ARG A 513 -36.18 -38.31 -1.08
C ARG A 513 -36.01 -39.71 -1.63
N GLY A 514 -36.16 -40.69 -0.72
CA GLY A 514 -36.43 -42.08 -1.03
C GLY A 514 -37.74 -42.27 -1.77
#